data_b5078afd750b53e22c53a21fbe1cb144
#
_entry.id   b5078afd750b53e22c53a21fbe1cb144
#
_cell.length_a   1.000
_cell.length_b   1.000
_cell.length_c   1.000
_cell.angle_alpha   90.00
_cell.angle_beta   90.00
_cell.angle_gamma   90.00
#
_symmetry.space_group_name_H-M   'P 1'
#
loop_
_entity.id
_entity.type
_entity.pdbx_description
1 polymer ?
#
loop_
_entity_poly.entity_id
_entity_poly.type
_entity_poly.pdbx_seq_one_letter_code
_entity_poly.pdbx_strand_id
1 'polypeptide(L)'
;MRLKKLIIHGFKSFADRVEISFEQGITGVVGPNGCGKSNIADAVRWVLGEQSAKTLRGAKMEDVIFNGTEKRRRLAFCEVTLVFDNEDKSLPVDYTEVAVTRRVYRSGEGEYKLNGTSCRLRDIIDLFRDTGIGKDGYSLIGQGRIDEILSAKSEDRRQVFEEAAGIVKYKARKNEAERRMDHTRENLTRVEDILSELTERIEPLKAQSEAAREYLALRDELKILDLNVFLMRTERYETRCRELSESVAALGESILQANAQLEKTGVERDQAQETLDRLERETAEKRETVQELIREVEAGEGAVQVLKERIASENRD
;
A
#
# COMPACT_ATOMS: atom_id res chain seq x y z
N MET A 1 -49.50 -27.82 23.43
CA MET A 1 -49.14 -26.39 23.50
C MET A 1 -50.35 -25.50 23.25
N ARG A 2 -50.59 -24.46 24.05
CA ARG A 2 -51.72 -23.54 23.96
C ARG A 2 -51.28 -22.11 24.23
N LEU A 3 -51.85 -21.12 23.50
CA LEU A 3 -51.65 -19.70 23.81
C LEU A 3 -52.45 -19.35 25.09
N LYS A 4 -51.77 -18.92 26.17
CA LYS A 4 -52.37 -18.52 27.44
C LYS A 4 -52.65 -17.03 27.49
N LYS A 5 -51.66 -16.21 27.03
CA LYS A 5 -51.76 -14.74 27.15
C LYS A 5 -51.11 -14.06 25.96
N LEU A 6 -51.66 -12.92 25.61
CA LEU A 6 -51.07 -11.94 24.70
C LEU A 6 -50.97 -10.59 25.43
N ILE A 7 -49.77 -10.07 25.54
CA ILE A 7 -49.48 -8.77 26.17
C ILE A 7 -49.02 -7.83 25.10
N ILE A 8 -49.70 -6.73 24.93
CA ILE A 8 -49.41 -5.72 23.90
C ILE A 8 -49.14 -4.38 24.57
N HIS A 9 -48.07 -3.69 24.19
CA HIS A 9 -47.76 -2.34 24.60
C HIS A 9 -47.17 -1.52 23.46
N GLY A 10 -47.75 -0.37 23.19
CA GLY A 10 -47.26 0.52 22.13
C GLY A 10 -47.39 0.03 20.70
N PHE A 11 -48.16 -1.02 20.43
CA PHE A 11 -48.28 -1.62 19.11
C PHE A 11 -49.53 -1.08 18.39
N LYS A 12 -49.34 -0.44 17.25
CA LYS A 12 -50.38 0.15 16.39
C LYS A 12 -51.40 1.00 17.18
N SER A 13 -52.62 0.51 17.41
CA SER A 13 -53.69 1.20 18.16
C SER A 13 -53.63 1.01 19.67
N PHE A 14 -52.76 0.12 20.16
CA PHE A 14 -52.64 -0.18 21.59
C PHE A 14 -51.53 0.71 22.23
N ALA A 15 -51.91 1.87 22.69
CA ALA A 15 -50.97 2.79 23.36
C ALA A 15 -50.53 2.28 24.74
N ASP A 16 -51.52 1.85 25.54
CA ASP A 16 -51.31 1.33 26.90
C ASP A 16 -51.02 -0.15 26.86
N ARG A 17 -50.47 -0.68 27.95
CA ARG A 17 -50.30 -2.11 28.14
C ARG A 17 -51.63 -2.80 28.27
N VAL A 18 -51.93 -3.70 27.37
CA VAL A 18 -53.16 -4.50 27.36
C VAL A 18 -52.75 -5.99 27.49
N GLU A 19 -53.40 -6.70 28.39
CA GLU A 19 -53.22 -8.13 28.59
C GLU A 19 -54.52 -8.85 28.18
N ILE A 20 -54.44 -9.79 27.28
CA ILE A 20 -55.55 -10.62 26.80
C ILE A 20 -55.24 -12.06 27.21
N SER A 21 -56.08 -12.63 28.09
CA SER A 21 -55.97 -14.02 28.49
C SER A 21 -56.91 -14.88 27.62
N PHE A 22 -56.40 -16.07 27.26
CA PHE A 22 -57.12 -17.03 26.44
C PHE A 22 -57.44 -18.27 27.31
N GLU A 23 -58.71 -18.57 27.47
CA GLU A 23 -59.15 -19.78 28.18
C GLU A 23 -59.17 -21.00 27.26
N GLN A 24 -59.53 -22.17 27.78
CA GLN A 24 -59.67 -23.36 26.97
C GLN A 24 -60.93 -23.27 26.06
N GLY A 25 -60.79 -23.71 24.82
CA GLY A 25 -61.85 -23.67 23.84
C GLY A 25 -61.72 -22.51 22.84
N ILE A 26 -62.85 -21.94 22.43
CA ILE A 26 -62.94 -20.90 21.43
C ILE A 26 -63.09 -19.55 22.12
N THR A 27 -62.17 -18.63 21.84
CA THR A 27 -62.21 -17.23 22.28
C THR A 27 -62.58 -16.30 21.11
N GLY A 28 -63.72 -15.61 21.22
CA GLY A 28 -64.17 -14.64 20.21
C GLY A 28 -63.80 -13.22 20.58
N VAL A 29 -63.13 -12.49 19.68
CA VAL A 29 -62.84 -11.07 19.82
C VAL A 29 -63.79 -10.25 18.94
N VAL A 30 -64.73 -9.56 19.56
CA VAL A 30 -65.78 -8.80 18.89
C VAL A 30 -65.66 -7.30 19.15
N GLY A 31 -66.15 -6.50 18.22
CA GLY A 31 -66.15 -5.05 18.34
C GLY A 31 -66.42 -4.34 17.00
N PRO A 32 -66.66 -3.01 17.01
CA PRO A 32 -66.94 -2.25 15.81
C PRO A 32 -65.72 -2.18 14.87
N ASN A 33 -65.95 -1.74 13.63
CA ASN A 33 -64.85 -1.52 12.68
C ASN A 33 -63.89 -0.44 13.20
N GLY A 34 -62.57 -0.65 13.03
CA GLY A 34 -61.54 0.27 13.49
C GLY A 34 -61.12 0.13 14.96
N CYS A 35 -61.75 -0.72 15.79
CA CYS A 35 -61.40 -0.89 17.22
C CYS A 35 -60.09 -1.68 17.47
N GLY A 36 -59.40 -2.13 16.46
CA GLY A 36 -58.10 -2.80 16.60
C GLY A 36 -58.14 -4.34 16.55
N LYS A 37 -59.27 -5.00 16.24
CA LYS A 37 -59.34 -6.47 16.13
C LYS A 37 -58.27 -7.09 15.25
N SER A 38 -58.06 -6.53 14.05
CA SER A 38 -57.01 -6.99 13.14
C SER A 38 -55.60 -6.73 13.66
N ASN A 39 -55.43 -5.76 14.55
CA ASN A 39 -54.11 -5.45 15.14
C ASN A 39 -53.70 -6.52 16.17
N ILE A 40 -54.65 -7.26 16.78
CA ILE A 40 -54.37 -8.42 17.63
C ILE A 40 -53.71 -9.53 16.81
N ALA A 41 -54.31 -9.87 15.66
CA ALA A 41 -53.75 -10.88 14.76
C ALA A 41 -52.37 -10.44 14.21
N ASP A 42 -52.22 -9.16 13.87
CA ASP A 42 -50.92 -8.61 13.43
C ASP A 42 -49.87 -8.68 14.54
N ALA A 43 -50.23 -8.42 15.80
CA ALA A 43 -49.34 -8.55 16.95
C ALA A 43 -48.84 -9.98 17.14
N VAL A 44 -49.70 -10.96 17.03
CA VAL A 44 -49.32 -12.38 17.10
C VAL A 44 -48.35 -12.75 15.97
N ARG A 45 -48.67 -12.40 14.72
CA ARG A 45 -47.79 -12.63 13.58
C ARG A 45 -46.43 -11.98 13.76
N TRP A 46 -46.45 -10.75 14.23
CA TRP A 46 -45.26 -9.96 14.41
C TRP A 46 -44.25 -10.62 15.39
N VAL A 47 -44.74 -11.09 16.54
CA VAL A 47 -43.88 -11.78 17.53
C VAL A 47 -43.32 -13.08 16.98
N LEU A 48 -44.10 -13.82 16.19
CA LEU A 48 -43.74 -15.11 15.60
C LEU A 48 -42.77 -14.98 14.41
N GLY A 49 -42.28 -13.75 14.12
CA GLY A 49 -41.16 -13.54 13.19
C GLY A 49 -41.51 -12.89 11.87
N GLU A 50 -42.71 -12.29 11.73
CA GLU A 50 -43.04 -11.52 10.53
C GLU A 50 -42.09 -10.30 10.40
N GLN A 51 -41.39 -10.23 9.29
CA GLN A 51 -40.46 -9.15 8.97
C GLN A 51 -40.96 -8.20 7.86
N SER A 52 -42.04 -8.61 7.17
CA SER A 52 -42.61 -7.76 6.11
C SER A 52 -43.50 -6.68 6.73
N ALA A 53 -43.08 -5.44 6.62
CA ALA A 53 -43.91 -4.30 7.01
C ALA A 53 -45.23 -4.26 6.23
N LYS A 54 -45.24 -4.67 4.95
CA LYS A 54 -46.45 -4.72 4.10
C LYS A 54 -47.49 -5.70 4.65
N THR A 55 -47.06 -6.87 5.09
CA THR A 55 -47.98 -7.88 5.73
C THR A 55 -48.64 -7.30 6.98
N LEU A 56 -47.92 -6.42 7.67
CA LEU A 56 -48.40 -5.69 8.83
C LEU A 56 -49.06 -4.36 8.47
N ARG A 57 -49.35 -4.12 7.20
CA ARG A 57 -50.00 -2.88 6.70
C ARG A 57 -49.25 -1.59 7.05
N GLY A 58 -47.93 -1.63 7.12
CA GLY A 58 -47.01 -0.51 7.29
C GLY A 58 -46.08 -0.34 6.09
N ALA A 59 -45.44 0.79 5.95
CA ALA A 59 -44.38 1.07 4.97
C ALA A 59 -43.00 0.64 5.52
N LYS A 60 -42.78 0.88 6.80
CA LYS A 60 -41.56 0.49 7.54
C LYS A 60 -41.91 -0.28 8.79
N MET A 61 -40.94 -1.02 9.37
CA MET A 61 -41.17 -1.80 10.58
C MET A 61 -41.49 -0.90 11.77
N GLU A 62 -40.97 0.29 11.85
CA GLU A 62 -41.22 1.26 12.90
C GLU A 62 -42.68 1.78 12.91
N ASP A 63 -43.42 1.60 11.79
CA ASP A 63 -44.83 1.98 11.69
C ASP A 63 -45.75 1.14 12.56
N VAL A 64 -45.25 0.01 13.10
CA VAL A 64 -45.99 -0.76 14.08
C VAL A 64 -46.03 -0.11 15.48
N ILE A 65 -45.16 0.92 15.72
CA ILE A 65 -45.13 1.64 16.97
C ILE A 65 -46.27 2.66 16.99
N PHE A 66 -46.98 2.77 18.13
CA PHE A 66 -48.03 3.73 18.31
C PHE A 66 -47.56 5.16 18.05
N ASN A 67 -48.16 5.80 17.06
CA ASN A 67 -47.68 7.08 16.54
C ASN A 67 -48.26 8.33 17.27
N GLY A 68 -49.08 8.07 18.27
CA GLY A 68 -49.78 9.15 19.01
C GLY A 68 -51.15 9.48 18.43
N THR A 69 -51.93 10.22 19.20
CA THR A 69 -53.19 10.82 18.82
C THR A 69 -53.25 12.23 19.40
N GLU A 70 -54.27 13.01 19.07
CA GLU A 70 -54.48 14.35 19.67
C GLU A 70 -54.41 14.35 21.20
N LYS A 71 -54.83 13.24 21.85
CA LYS A 71 -54.87 13.11 23.31
C LYS A 71 -53.73 12.32 23.94
N ARG A 72 -52.92 11.63 23.12
CA ARG A 72 -51.84 10.72 23.59
C ARG A 72 -50.53 10.96 22.82
N ARG A 73 -49.41 11.04 23.53
CA ARG A 73 -48.10 11.22 22.93
C ARG A 73 -47.65 9.92 22.22
N ARG A 74 -46.86 10.07 21.18
CA ARG A 74 -46.18 8.97 20.50
C ARG A 74 -45.25 8.24 21.46
N LEU A 75 -45.16 6.92 21.32
CA LEU A 75 -44.26 6.07 22.11
C LEU A 75 -42.88 5.89 21.42
N ALA A 76 -41.85 5.65 22.23
CA ALA A 76 -40.49 5.40 21.73
C ALA A 76 -40.29 3.96 21.23
N PHE A 77 -41.06 3.03 21.70
CA PHE A 77 -40.97 1.60 21.34
C PHE A 77 -42.35 0.94 21.38
N CYS A 78 -42.44 -0.24 20.79
CA CYS A 78 -43.54 -1.17 21.05
C CYS A 78 -42.98 -2.52 21.49
N GLU A 79 -43.79 -3.24 22.28
CA GLU A 79 -43.47 -4.55 22.80
C GLU A 79 -44.70 -5.43 22.75
N VAL A 80 -44.52 -6.65 22.28
CA VAL A 80 -45.57 -7.67 22.31
C VAL A 80 -45.01 -8.97 22.87
N THR A 81 -45.71 -9.59 23.79
CA THR A 81 -45.33 -10.86 24.41
C THR A 81 -46.44 -11.87 24.22
N LEU A 82 -46.10 -13.05 23.73
CA LEU A 82 -46.94 -14.24 23.68
C LEU A 82 -46.50 -15.18 24.77
N VAL A 83 -47.43 -15.66 25.57
CA VAL A 83 -47.20 -16.67 26.61
C VAL A 83 -47.90 -17.93 26.24
N PHE A 84 -47.13 -19.00 26.06
CA PHE A 84 -47.64 -20.34 25.74
C PHE A 84 -47.55 -21.27 26.93
N ASP A 85 -48.52 -22.11 27.05
CA ASP A 85 -48.51 -23.28 27.90
C ASP A 85 -47.73 -24.41 27.24
N ASN A 86 -46.73 -24.95 27.92
CA ASN A 86 -45.89 -26.03 27.44
C ASN A 86 -45.82 -27.20 28.42
N GLU A 87 -46.88 -27.43 29.19
CA GLU A 87 -46.96 -28.59 30.11
C GLU A 87 -46.83 -29.93 29.35
N ASP A 88 -47.33 -29.98 28.11
CA ASP A 88 -47.23 -31.13 27.20
C ASP A 88 -45.83 -31.26 26.52
N LYS A 89 -44.88 -30.37 26.82
CA LYS A 89 -43.54 -30.33 26.23
C LYS A 89 -43.52 -30.34 24.71
N SER A 90 -44.54 -29.76 24.08
CA SER A 90 -44.60 -29.60 22.62
C SER A 90 -43.49 -28.66 22.07
N LEU A 91 -43.04 -27.72 22.89
CA LEU A 91 -41.84 -26.91 22.58
C LEU A 91 -40.59 -27.59 23.16
N PRO A 92 -39.48 -27.66 22.42
CA PRO A 92 -38.27 -28.36 22.83
C PRO A 92 -37.44 -27.52 23.83
N VAL A 93 -38.11 -27.08 24.92
CA VAL A 93 -37.50 -26.29 26.01
C VAL A 93 -38.05 -26.79 27.35
N ASP A 94 -37.26 -26.76 28.41
CA ASP A 94 -37.60 -27.32 29.72
C ASP A 94 -38.46 -26.40 30.61
N TYR A 95 -39.22 -25.48 29.99
CA TYR A 95 -40.12 -24.57 30.70
C TYR A 95 -41.58 -25.01 30.54
N THR A 96 -42.36 -24.95 31.61
CA THR A 96 -43.81 -25.18 31.58
C THR A 96 -44.59 -24.03 30.97
N GLU A 97 -44.04 -22.82 31.03
CA GLU A 97 -44.54 -21.64 30.32
C GLU A 97 -43.43 -21.05 29.46
N VAL A 98 -43.75 -20.71 28.25
CA VAL A 98 -42.81 -20.11 27.29
C VAL A 98 -43.32 -18.73 26.89
N ALA A 99 -42.62 -17.71 27.31
CA ALA A 99 -42.91 -16.32 26.97
C ALA A 99 -41.97 -15.84 25.86
N VAL A 100 -42.52 -15.50 24.70
CA VAL A 100 -41.79 -14.96 23.57
C VAL A 100 -42.14 -13.49 23.45
N THR A 101 -41.13 -12.64 23.54
CA THR A 101 -41.26 -11.18 23.47
C THR A 101 -40.51 -10.63 22.28
N ARG A 102 -41.15 -9.75 21.54
CA ARG A 102 -40.49 -8.88 20.55
C ARG A 102 -40.71 -7.43 20.92
N ARG A 103 -39.62 -6.68 20.86
CA ARG A 103 -39.61 -5.22 21.05
C ARG A 103 -38.93 -4.58 19.85
N VAL A 104 -39.44 -3.40 19.42
CA VAL A 104 -38.83 -2.59 18.42
C VAL A 104 -38.83 -1.14 18.86
N TYR A 105 -37.72 -0.45 18.63
CA TYR A 105 -37.53 0.97 18.92
C TYR A 105 -37.69 1.80 17.64
N ARG A 106 -37.94 3.11 17.81
CA ARG A 106 -37.98 4.04 16.65
C ARG A 106 -36.64 4.25 15.99
N SER A 107 -35.54 3.83 16.61
CA SER A 107 -34.22 3.76 15.98
C SER A 107 -34.11 2.67 14.90
N GLY A 108 -35.13 1.77 14.81
CA GLY A 108 -35.09 0.59 13.95
C GLY A 108 -34.48 -0.65 14.63
N GLU A 109 -33.92 -0.49 15.83
CA GLU A 109 -33.41 -1.63 16.60
C GLU A 109 -34.53 -2.52 17.10
N GLY A 110 -34.33 -3.84 16.97
CA GLY A 110 -35.29 -4.85 17.43
C GLY A 110 -34.67 -5.85 18.38
N GLU A 111 -35.41 -6.20 19.44
CA GLU A 111 -35.02 -7.21 20.43
C GLU A 111 -36.01 -8.37 20.43
N TYR A 112 -35.45 -9.57 20.57
CA TYR A 112 -36.25 -10.78 20.86
C TYR A 112 -35.84 -11.36 22.19
N LYS A 113 -36.79 -11.81 22.96
CA LYS A 113 -36.55 -12.46 24.25
C LYS A 113 -37.37 -13.74 24.37
N LEU A 114 -36.74 -14.76 24.94
CA LEU A 114 -37.38 -16.02 25.34
C LEU A 114 -37.28 -16.11 26.87
N ASN A 115 -38.44 -16.15 27.57
CA ASN A 115 -38.50 -16.10 29.03
C ASN A 115 -37.64 -15.01 29.67
N GLY A 116 -37.61 -13.81 29.04
CA GLY A 116 -36.82 -12.66 29.50
C GLY A 116 -35.35 -12.65 29.05
N THR A 117 -34.82 -13.76 28.54
CA THR A 117 -33.46 -13.85 28.02
C THR A 117 -33.41 -13.42 26.56
N SER A 118 -32.45 -12.57 26.22
CA SER A 118 -32.26 -12.11 24.85
C SER A 118 -31.87 -13.27 23.93
N CYS A 119 -32.51 -13.37 22.76
CA CYS A 119 -32.24 -14.40 21.76
C CYS A 119 -32.31 -13.82 20.34
N ARG A 120 -31.97 -14.62 19.34
CA ARG A 120 -32.05 -14.22 17.94
C ARG A 120 -33.41 -14.58 17.35
N LEU A 121 -33.86 -13.85 16.34
CA LEU A 121 -35.08 -14.19 15.58
C LEU A 121 -35.05 -15.64 15.08
N ARG A 122 -33.89 -16.14 14.66
CA ARG A 122 -33.72 -17.50 14.19
C ARG A 122 -34.10 -18.53 15.28
N ASP A 123 -33.73 -18.27 16.52
CA ASP A 123 -34.02 -19.16 17.66
C ASP A 123 -35.53 -19.24 17.90
N ILE A 124 -36.26 -18.13 17.74
CA ILE A 124 -37.72 -18.11 17.81
C ILE A 124 -38.34 -18.90 16.64
N ILE A 125 -37.88 -18.66 15.42
CA ILE A 125 -38.39 -19.38 14.24
C ILE A 125 -38.13 -20.88 14.37
N ASP A 126 -36.94 -21.28 14.81
CA ASP A 126 -36.58 -22.69 14.99
C ASP A 126 -37.39 -23.33 16.12
N LEU A 127 -37.73 -22.60 17.19
CA LEU A 127 -38.56 -23.06 18.29
C LEU A 127 -39.99 -23.45 17.83
N PHE A 128 -40.56 -22.63 16.93
CA PHE A 128 -41.96 -22.86 16.48
C PHE A 128 -42.07 -23.66 15.18
N ARG A 129 -40.96 -23.93 14.50
CA ARG A 129 -40.97 -24.52 13.14
C ARG A 129 -41.69 -25.88 13.02
N ASP A 130 -41.69 -26.69 14.08
CA ASP A 130 -42.34 -28.01 14.07
C ASP A 130 -43.74 -28.01 14.72
N THR A 131 -44.22 -26.87 15.21
CA THR A 131 -45.47 -26.76 15.96
C THR A 131 -46.66 -26.33 15.11
N GLY A 132 -46.43 -26.03 13.81
CA GLY A 132 -47.42 -25.40 12.94
C GLY A 132 -47.75 -23.97 13.31
N ILE A 133 -47.13 -23.42 14.38
CA ILE A 133 -47.28 -22.04 14.82
C ILE A 133 -46.04 -21.28 14.35
N GLY A 134 -46.16 -20.47 13.33
CA GLY A 134 -45.06 -19.70 12.81
C GLY A 134 -45.51 -18.68 11.79
N LYS A 135 -44.56 -17.94 11.23
CA LYS A 135 -44.84 -16.95 10.18
C LYS A 135 -45.59 -17.58 9.00
N ASP A 136 -45.14 -18.75 8.58
CA ASP A 136 -45.67 -19.50 7.43
C ASP A 136 -46.59 -20.61 7.86
N GLY A 137 -46.94 -20.72 9.18
CA GLY A 137 -47.75 -21.76 9.76
C GLY A 137 -49.23 -21.68 9.41
N TYR A 138 -49.83 -22.83 9.22
CA TYR A 138 -51.29 -22.95 8.97
C TYR A 138 -52.14 -22.56 10.19
N SER A 139 -51.52 -22.44 11.37
CA SER A 139 -52.20 -22.04 12.61
C SER A 139 -52.60 -20.56 12.65
N LEU A 140 -52.05 -19.73 11.77
CA LEU A 140 -52.37 -18.29 11.65
C LEU A 140 -53.01 -17.98 10.31
N ILE A 141 -54.33 -18.24 10.26
CA ILE A 141 -55.10 -17.98 9.05
C ILE A 141 -55.52 -16.51 9.01
N GLY A 142 -54.89 -15.73 8.10
CA GLY A 142 -55.27 -14.36 7.86
C GLY A 142 -56.49 -14.19 7.00
N GLN A 143 -57.08 -13.00 7.04
CA GLN A 143 -58.21 -12.66 6.17
C GLN A 143 -57.81 -12.83 4.68
N GLY A 144 -58.61 -13.58 3.91
CA GLY A 144 -58.37 -13.88 2.50
C GLY A 144 -57.44 -15.07 2.22
N ARG A 145 -56.73 -15.62 3.20
CA ARG A 145 -55.78 -16.71 2.98
C ARG A 145 -56.47 -18.07 2.73
N ILE A 146 -57.67 -18.25 3.21
CA ILE A 146 -58.49 -19.46 2.90
C ILE A 146 -58.82 -19.49 1.41
N ASP A 147 -59.24 -18.37 0.85
CA ASP A 147 -59.54 -18.25 -0.59
C ASP A 147 -58.29 -18.48 -1.44
N GLU A 148 -57.14 -18.01 -0.99
CA GLU A 148 -55.84 -18.23 -1.62
C GLU A 148 -55.47 -19.72 -1.60
N ILE A 149 -55.62 -20.43 -0.49
CA ILE A 149 -55.39 -21.89 -0.36
C ILE A 149 -56.35 -22.68 -1.26
N LEU A 150 -57.62 -22.29 -1.34
CA LEU A 150 -58.62 -22.96 -2.16
C LEU A 150 -58.48 -22.70 -3.65
N SER A 151 -58.03 -21.49 -4.03
CA SER A 151 -57.88 -21.07 -5.41
C SER A 151 -56.47 -21.31 -5.96
N ALA A 152 -55.48 -21.58 -5.08
CA ALA A 152 -54.08 -21.64 -5.43
C ALA A 152 -53.70 -22.83 -6.32
N LYS A 153 -52.63 -22.66 -7.06
CA LYS A 153 -51.97 -23.71 -7.83
C LYS A 153 -51.56 -24.87 -6.97
N SER A 154 -51.41 -26.05 -7.56
CA SER A 154 -51.06 -27.30 -6.84
C SER A 154 -49.84 -27.20 -5.96
N GLU A 155 -48.87 -26.31 -6.33
CA GLU A 155 -47.63 -26.07 -5.57
C GLU A 155 -47.88 -25.37 -4.23
N ASP A 156 -48.79 -24.38 -4.18
CA ASP A 156 -49.12 -23.65 -2.94
C ASP A 156 -49.88 -24.56 -1.97
N ARG A 157 -50.80 -25.39 -2.49
CA ARG A 157 -51.46 -26.41 -1.68
C ARG A 157 -50.50 -27.45 -1.12
N ARG A 158 -49.50 -27.86 -1.91
CA ARG A 158 -48.46 -28.77 -1.47
C ARG A 158 -47.71 -28.24 -0.24
N GLN A 159 -47.43 -26.95 -0.21
CA GLN A 159 -46.73 -26.32 0.93
C GLN A 159 -47.51 -26.49 2.24
N VAL A 160 -48.85 -26.34 2.21
CA VAL A 160 -49.71 -26.56 3.38
C VAL A 160 -49.65 -28.01 3.86
N PHE A 161 -49.65 -29.00 2.95
CA PHE A 161 -49.50 -30.40 3.30
C PHE A 161 -48.12 -30.74 3.85
N GLU A 162 -47.04 -30.18 3.26
CA GLU A 162 -45.66 -30.34 3.75
C GLU A 162 -45.52 -29.79 5.18
N GLU A 163 -46.18 -28.67 5.47
CA GLU A 163 -46.21 -28.06 6.79
C GLU A 163 -47.00 -28.90 7.81
N ALA A 164 -48.20 -29.34 7.44
CA ALA A 164 -49.00 -30.23 8.26
C ALA A 164 -48.30 -31.58 8.54
N ALA A 165 -47.46 -32.03 7.61
CA ALA A 165 -46.68 -33.27 7.77
C ALA A 165 -45.39 -33.06 8.60
N GLY A 166 -45.06 -31.82 9.04
CA GLY A 166 -43.89 -31.52 9.85
C GLY A 166 -42.54 -31.64 9.12
N ILE A 167 -42.56 -31.66 7.77
CA ILE A 167 -41.31 -31.82 6.97
C ILE A 167 -40.60 -30.52 6.62
N VAL A 168 -41.20 -29.38 6.96
CA VAL A 168 -40.65 -28.02 6.63
C VAL A 168 -39.28 -27.82 7.22
N LYS A 169 -39.03 -28.31 8.44
CA LYS A 169 -37.71 -28.23 9.09
C LYS A 169 -36.65 -29.02 8.33
N TYR A 170 -36.97 -30.22 7.89
CA TYR A 170 -36.05 -31.07 7.14
C TYR A 170 -35.76 -30.46 5.76
N LYS A 171 -36.77 -29.91 5.09
CA LYS A 171 -36.62 -29.20 3.82
C LYS A 171 -35.75 -27.95 3.95
N ALA A 172 -35.94 -27.16 5.02
CA ALA A 172 -35.13 -26.01 5.30
C ALA A 172 -33.66 -26.38 5.58
N ARG A 173 -33.43 -27.45 6.39
CA ARG A 173 -32.06 -27.97 6.62
C ARG A 173 -31.42 -28.52 5.37
N LYS A 174 -32.16 -29.22 4.53
CA LYS A 174 -31.70 -29.71 3.24
C LYS A 174 -31.25 -28.55 2.36
N ASN A 175 -32.10 -27.55 2.16
CA ASN A 175 -31.80 -26.40 1.34
C ASN A 175 -30.57 -25.58 1.88
N GLU A 176 -30.43 -25.47 3.20
CA GLU A 176 -29.27 -24.85 3.83
C GLU A 176 -27.99 -25.66 3.58
N ALA A 177 -28.07 -26.99 3.70
CA ALA A 177 -26.94 -27.88 3.42
C ALA A 177 -26.52 -27.82 1.93
N GLU A 178 -27.50 -27.84 1.02
CA GLU A 178 -27.26 -27.70 -0.42
C GLU A 178 -26.53 -26.35 -0.74
N ARG A 179 -27.02 -25.23 -0.21
CA ARG A 179 -26.39 -23.95 -0.38
C ARG A 179 -24.95 -23.91 0.17
N ARG A 180 -24.72 -24.55 1.33
CA ARG A 180 -23.36 -24.67 1.89
C ARG A 180 -22.46 -25.53 1.01
N MET A 181 -22.98 -26.61 0.45
CA MET A 181 -22.25 -27.46 -0.49
C MET A 181 -21.88 -26.72 -1.76
N ASP A 182 -22.81 -25.97 -2.34
CA ASP A 182 -22.56 -25.18 -3.55
C ASP A 182 -21.48 -24.12 -3.30
N HIS A 183 -21.59 -23.39 -2.20
CA HIS A 183 -20.56 -22.43 -1.81
C HIS A 183 -19.18 -23.09 -1.55
N THR A 184 -19.17 -24.28 -0.96
CA THR A 184 -17.93 -25.03 -0.76
C THR A 184 -17.32 -25.48 -2.09
N ARG A 185 -18.15 -25.90 -3.06
CA ARG A 185 -17.70 -26.25 -4.42
C ARG A 185 -17.08 -25.04 -5.13
N GLU A 186 -17.74 -23.87 -5.08
CA GLU A 186 -17.20 -22.63 -5.64
C GLU A 186 -15.83 -22.28 -5.03
N ASN A 187 -15.70 -22.41 -3.69
CA ASN A 187 -14.44 -22.19 -3.02
C ASN A 187 -13.37 -23.21 -3.43
N LEU A 188 -13.74 -24.47 -3.63
CA LEU A 188 -12.83 -25.52 -4.08
C LEU A 188 -12.29 -25.20 -5.48
N THR A 189 -13.18 -24.88 -6.42
CA THR A 189 -12.77 -24.46 -7.78
C THR A 189 -11.81 -23.29 -7.73
N ARG A 190 -12.09 -22.29 -6.90
CA ARG A 190 -11.19 -21.15 -6.75
C ARG A 190 -9.81 -21.54 -6.20
N VAL A 191 -9.75 -22.48 -5.26
CA VAL A 191 -8.48 -22.99 -4.74
C VAL A 191 -7.73 -23.79 -5.80
N GLU A 192 -8.42 -24.57 -6.60
CA GLU A 192 -7.84 -25.32 -7.74
C GLU A 192 -7.25 -24.36 -8.79
N ASP A 193 -7.95 -23.28 -9.13
CA ASP A 193 -7.45 -22.23 -10.05
C ASP A 193 -6.17 -21.58 -9.52
N ILE A 194 -6.15 -21.20 -8.24
CA ILE A 194 -4.96 -20.63 -7.59
C ILE A 194 -3.80 -21.63 -7.61
N LEU A 195 -4.07 -22.88 -7.33
CA LEU A 195 -3.06 -23.94 -7.28
C LEU A 195 -2.46 -24.19 -8.66
N SER A 196 -3.29 -24.18 -9.72
CA SER A 196 -2.87 -24.25 -11.11
C SER A 196 -1.95 -23.05 -11.47
N GLU A 197 -2.38 -21.83 -11.16
CA GLU A 197 -1.59 -20.63 -11.41
C GLU A 197 -0.23 -20.66 -10.69
N LEU A 198 -0.23 -21.07 -9.43
CA LEU A 198 1.02 -21.19 -8.65
C LEU A 198 1.95 -22.25 -9.26
N THR A 199 1.39 -23.38 -9.68
CA THR A 199 2.16 -24.47 -10.29
C THR A 199 2.80 -24.04 -11.61
N GLU A 200 2.08 -23.30 -12.45
CA GLU A 200 2.62 -22.74 -13.70
C GLU A 200 3.75 -21.73 -13.46
N ARG A 201 3.75 -21.02 -12.33
CA ARG A 201 4.80 -20.05 -11.97
C ARG A 201 6.05 -20.70 -11.39
N ILE A 202 6.00 -21.94 -10.91
CA ILE A 202 7.15 -22.60 -10.26
C ILE A 202 8.33 -22.77 -11.23
N GLU A 203 8.09 -23.31 -12.42
CA GLU A 203 9.17 -23.56 -13.39
C GLU A 203 9.86 -22.28 -13.89
N PRO A 204 9.14 -21.20 -14.29
CA PRO A 204 9.78 -19.93 -14.61
C PRO A 204 10.57 -19.32 -13.45
N LEU A 205 10.02 -19.39 -12.22
CA LEU A 205 10.71 -18.87 -11.04
C LEU A 205 11.97 -19.66 -10.69
N LYS A 206 11.96 -20.98 -10.90
CA LYS A 206 13.12 -21.84 -10.73
C LYS A 206 14.23 -21.48 -11.70
N ALA A 207 13.89 -21.35 -13.00
CA ALA A 207 14.83 -20.91 -14.03
C ALA A 207 15.41 -19.51 -13.73
N GLN A 208 14.60 -18.57 -13.30
CA GLN A 208 15.05 -17.23 -12.89
C GLN A 208 15.97 -17.30 -11.66
N SER A 209 15.66 -18.16 -10.70
CA SER A 209 16.49 -18.36 -9.49
C SER A 209 17.85 -18.96 -9.85
N GLU A 210 17.91 -19.92 -10.76
CA GLU A 210 19.17 -20.51 -11.23
C GLU A 210 20.02 -19.48 -11.98
N ALA A 211 19.43 -18.74 -12.92
CA ALA A 211 20.11 -17.65 -13.62
C ALA A 211 20.59 -16.54 -12.68
N ALA A 212 19.80 -16.18 -11.66
CA ALA A 212 20.20 -15.20 -10.67
C ALA A 212 21.39 -15.68 -9.80
N ARG A 213 21.43 -16.96 -9.44
CA ARG A 213 22.57 -17.54 -8.70
C ARG A 213 23.84 -17.53 -9.53
N GLU A 214 23.75 -17.91 -10.81
CA GLU A 214 24.88 -17.86 -11.74
C GLU A 214 25.39 -16.43 -11.92
N TYR A 215 24.48 -15.48 -12.14
CA TYR A 215 24.82 -14.06 -12.19
C TYR A 215 25.54 -13.56 -10.95
N LEU A 216 25.07 -13.91 -9.75
CA LEU A 216 25.71 -13.51 -8.51
C LEU A 216 27.12 -14.08 -8.37
N ALA A 217 27.32 -15.35 -8.76
CA ALA A 217 28.65 -15.99 -8.73
C ALA A 217 29.61 -15.30 -9.71
N LEU A 218 29.20 -15.09 -10.95
CA LEU A 218 30.00 -14.41 -11.97
C LEU A 218 30.27 -12.95 -11.62
N ARG A 219 29.33 -12.26 -11.03
CA ARG A 219 29.51 -10.86 -10.54
C ARG A 219 30.57 -10.78 -9.44
N ASP A 220 30.55 -11.71 -8.50
CA ASP A 220 31.52 -11.72 -7.40
C ASP A 220 32.92 -12.09 -7.92
N GLU A 221 33.03 -13.01 -8.90
CA GLU A 221 34.30 -13.31 -9.58
C GLU A 221 34.81 -12.10 -10.37
N LEU A 222 33.96 -11.45 -11.16
CA LEU A 222 34.29 -10.22 -11.89
C LEU A 222 34.80 -9.13 -10.94
N LYS A 223 34.16 -8.94 -9.79
CA LYS A 223 34.59 -7.96 -8.79
C LYS A 223 36.00 -8.23 -8.30
N ILE A 224 36.36 -9.51 -8.06
CA ILE A 224 37.70 -9.90 -7.65
C ILE A 224 38.71 -9.61 -8.77
N LEU A 225 38.37 -9.93 -10.02
CA LEU A 225 39.22 -9.68 -11.19
C LEU A 225 39.43 -8.18 -11.42
N ASP A 226 38.38 -7.39 -11.35
CA ASP A 226 38.47 -5.92 -11.48
C ASP A 226 39.35 -5.31 -10.40
N LEU A 227 39.24 -5.79 -9.16
CA LEU A 227 40.07 -5.35 -8.05
C LEU A 227 41.54 -5.70 -8.27
N ASN A 228 41.84 -6.91 -8.75
CA ASN A 228 43.20 -7.33 -9.08
C ASN A 228 43.76 -6.49 -10.25
N VAL A 229 43.00 -6.24 -11.29
CA VAL A 229 43.42 -5.38 -12.42
C VAL A 229 43.66 -3.96 -11.93
N PHE A 230 42.82 -3.43 -11.07
CA PHE A 230 43.01 -2.12 -10.47
C PHE A 230 44.32 -2.04 -9.67
N LEU A 231 44.57 -3.01 -8.80
CA LEU A 231 45.82 -3.07 -8.01
C LEU A 231 47.05 -3.14 -8.90
N MET A 232 47.07 -4.01 -9.91
CA MET A 232 48.17 -4.14 -10.88
C MET A 232 48.41 -2.84 -11.64
N ARG A 233 47.36 -2.16 -12.06
CA ARG A 233 47.48 -0.84 -12.75
C ARG A 233 48.01 0.23 -11.82
N THR A 234 47.54 0.27 -10.58
CA THR A 234 47.99 1.22 -9.58
C THR A 234 49.48 1.02 -9.30
N GLU A 235 49.91 -0.20 -9.04
CA GLU A 235 51.30 -0.55 -8.81
C GLU A 235 52.23 -0.17 -9.99
N ARG A 236 51.76 -0.45 -11.23
CA ARG A 236 52.45 -0.04 -12.43
C ARG A 236 52.55 1.47 -12.58
N TYR A 237 51.48 2.19 -12.26
CA TYR A 237 51.53 3.67 -12.32
C TYR A 237 52.41 4.28 -11.23
N GLU A 238 52.39 3.74 -10.01
CA GLU A 238 53.24 4.16 -8.92
C GLU A 238 54.72 3.98 -9.29
N THR A 239 55.09 2.80 -9.84
CA THR A 239 56.42 2.53 -10.33
C THR A 239 56.83 3.53 -11.40
N ARG A 240 55.96 3.78 -12.36
CA ARG A 240 56.24 4.73 -13.47
C ARG A 240 56.35 6.17 -12.99
N CYS A 241 55.53 6.59 -12.05
CA CYS A 241 55.64 7.90 -11.41
C CYS A 241 56.94 8.07 -10.68
N ARG A 242 57.44 7.04 -9.98
CA ARG A 242 58.74 7.04 -9.31
C ARG A 242 59.89 7.20 -10.30
N GLU A 243 59.93 6.39 -11.37
CA GLU A 243 60.94 6.48 -12.44
C GLU A 243 60.96 7.89 -13.09
N LEU A 244 59.78 8.41 -13.40
CA LEU A 244 59.66 9.75 -13.98
C LEU A 244 60.12 10.85 -13.02
N SER A 245 59.80 10.74 -11.74
CA SER A 245 60.23 11.67 -10.71
C SER A 245 61.77 11.69 -10.55
N GLU A 246 62.39 10.51 -10.56
CA GLU A 246 63.85 10.36 -10.52
C GLU A 246 64.47 10.95 -11.77
N SER A 247 63.91 10.70 -12.97
CA SER A 247 64.38 11.28 -14.22
C SER A 247 64.28 12.82 -14.23
N VAL A 248 63.18 13.37 -13.73
CA VAL A 248 63.01 14.84 -13.61
C VAL A 248 64.02 15.43 -12.65
N ALA A 249 64.28 14.77 -11.52
CA ALA A 249 65.32 15.23 -10.58
C ALA A 249 66.71 15.23 -11.22
N ALA A 250 67.10 14.14 -11.91
CA ALA A 250 68.40 14.05 -12.59
C ALA A 250 68.57 15.08 -13.73
N LEU A 251 67.49 15.28 -14.50
CA LEU A 251 67.46 16.33 -15.52
C LEU A 251 67.61 17.75 -14.91
N GLY A 252 66.95 18.00 -13.78
CA GLY A 252 67.03 19.23 -13.02
C GLY A 252 68.46 19.51 -12.55
N GLU A 253 69.15 18.51 -12.01
CA GLU A 253 70.58 18.65 -11.66
C GLU A 253 71.46 18.93 -12.88
N SER A 254 71.20 18.22 -14.01
CA SER A 254 71.96 18.43 -15.23
C SER A 254 71.76 19.84 -15.79
N ILE A 255 70.57 20.42 -15.72
CA ILE A 255 70.27 21.81 -16.11
C ILE A 255 70.99 22.80 -15.20
N LEU A 256 71.01 22.56 -13.88
CA LEU A 256 71.75 23.42 -12.96
C LEU A 256 73.24 23.41 -13.23
N GLN A 257 73.86 22.25 -13.51
CA GLN A 257 75.27 22.12 -13.87
C GLN A 257 75.55 22.80 -15.20
N ALA A 258 74.73 22.62 -16.22
CA ALA A 258 74.87 23.28 -17.52
C ALA A 258 74.79 24.83 -17.41
N ASN A 259 73.84 25.33 -16.63
CA ASN A 259 73.68 26.73 -16.37
C ASN A 259 74.91 27.32 -15.63
N ALA A 260 75.46 26.64 -14.63
CA ALA A 260 76.67 27.06 -13.92
C ALA A 260 77.90 27.08 -14.85
N GLN A 261 78.01 26.07 -15.76
CA GLN A 261 79.06 26.08 -16.80
C GLN A 261 78.88 27.23 -17.79
N LEU A 262 77.67 27.50 -18.21
CA LEU A 262 77.38 28.61 -19.15
C LEU A 262 77.73 29.98 -18.53
N GLU A 263 77.39 30.15 -17.26
CA GLU A 263 77.74 31.37 -16.51
C GLU A 263 79.26 31.54 -16.38
N LYS A 264 79.97 30.44 -16.06
CA LYS A 264 81.45 30.43 -15.98
C LYS A 264 82.10 30.76 -17.33
N THR A 265 81.70 30.14 -18.42
CA THR A 265 82.21 30.43 -19.77
C THR A 265 81.76 31.77 -20.24
N GLY A 266 80.62 32.29 -19.81
CA GLY A 266 80.24 33.71 -20.06
C GLY A 266 81.22 34.71 -19.44
N VAL A 267 81.59 34.51 -18.15
CA VAL A 267 82.61 35.36 -17.48
C VAL A 267 83.96 35.23 -18.14
N GLU A 268 84.42 34.03 -18.51
CA GLU A 268 85.66 33.79 -19.22
C GLU A 268 85.67 34.50 -20.59
N ARG A 269 84.57 34.45 -21.33
CA ARG A 269 84.43 35.16 -22.61
C ARG A 269 84.51 36.64 -22.42
N ASP A 270 83.83 37.25 -21.43
CA ASP A 270 83.82 38.67 -21.18
C ASP A 270 85.18 39.15 -20.73
N GLN A 271 85.96 38.40 -19.92
CA GLN A 271 87.37 38.68 -19.58
C GLN A 271 88.28 38.60 -20.79
N ALA A 272 88.08 37.58 -21.65
CA ALA A 272 88.86 37.48 -22.88
C ALA A 272 88.59 38.64 -23.85
N GLN A 273 87.33 39.07 -23.96
CA GLN A 273 86.94 40.24 -24.76
C GLN A 273 87.58 41.52 -24.21
N GLU A 274 87.56 41.73 -22.89
CA GLU A 274 88.17 42.89 -22.25
C GLU A 274 89.70 42.93 -22.48
N THR A 275 90.34 41.75 -22.41
CA THR A 275 91.81 41.67 -22.72
C THR A 275 92.08 41.91 -24.19
N LEU A 276 91.19 41.44 -25.09
CA LEU A 276 91.35 41.73 -26.53
C LEU A 276 91.17 43.20 -26.82
N ASP A 277 90.18 43.88 -26.27
CA ASP A 277 89.92 45.28 -26.40
C ASP A 277 91.14 46.15 -25.89
N ARG A 278 91.75 45.71 -24.75
CA ARG A 278 92.99 46.35 -24.23
C ARG A 278 94.14 46.18 -25.16
N LEU A 279 94.41 44.98 -25.67
CA LEU A 279 95.48 44.68 -26.59
C LEU A 279 95.31 45.42 -27.93
N GLU A 280 94.05 45.53 -28.42
CA GLU A 280 93.77 46.34 -29.62
C GLU A 280 94.15 47.86 -29.43
N ARG A 281 93.74 48.41 -28.24
CA ARG A 281 94.15 49.82 -27.90
C ARG A 281 95.67 49.99 -27.80
N GLU A 282 96.33 49.08 -27.07
CA GLU A 282 97.80 49.10 -26.95
C GLU A 282 98.48 48.96 -28.32
N THR A 283 97.90 48.12 -29.20
CA THR A 283 98.41 47.90 -30.56
C THR A 283 98.23 49.19 -31.42
N ALA A 284 97.09 49.84 -31.29
CA ALA A 284 96.76 51.07 -31.98
C ALA A 284 97.75 52.20 -31.54
N GLU A 285 97.93 52.36 -30.22
CA GLU A 285 98.89 53.34 -29.66
C GLU A 285 100.31 53.06 -30.14
N LYS A 286 100.75 51.81 -30.12
CA LYS A 286 102.07 51.45 -30.62
C LYS A 286 102.20 51.66 -32.13
N ARG A 287 101.20 51.44 -32.94
CA ARG A 287 101.20 51.75 -34.37
C ARG A 287 101.33 53.24 -34.62
N GLU A 288 100.61 54.05 -33.81
CA GLU A 288 100.72 55.51 -33.92
C GLU A 288 102.13 56.00 -33.55
N THR A 289 102.71 55.49 -32.46
CA THR A 289 104.09 55.81 -32.08
C THR A 289 105.11 55.35 -33.13
N VAL A 290 104.95 54.16 -33.73
CA VAL A 290 105.78 53.71 -34.83
C VAL A 290 105.66 54.62 -36.05
N GLN A 291 104.46 55.09 -36.40
CA GLN A 291 104.27 56.04 -37.50
C GLN A 291 104.89 57.38 -37.21
N GLU A 292 104.85 57.89 -35.97
CA GLU A 292 105.52 59.10 -35.56
C GLU A 292 107.02 58.93 -35.67
N LEU A 293 107.60 57.84 -35.18
CA LEU A 293 109.02 57.55 -35.31
C LEU A 293 109.50 57.44 -36.78
N ILE A 294 108.63 56.75 -37.64
CA ILE A 294 108.97 56.72 -39.09
C ILE A 294 109.02 58.10 -39.69
N ARG A 295 108.05 59.00 -39.35
CA ARG A 295 108.09 60.44 -39.82
C ARG A 295 109.32 61.18 -39.33
N GLU A 296 109.68 60.91 -38.04
CA GLU A 296 110.92 61.56 -37.50
C GLU A 296 112.15 61.03 -38.23
N VAL A 297 112.28 59.77 -38.52
CA VAL A 297 113.39 59.18 -39.28
C VAL A 297 113.42 59.73 -40.71
N GLU A 298 112.27 59.75 -41.42
CA GLU A 298 112.15 60.33 -42.75
C GLU A 298 112.55 61.83 -42.80
N ALA A 299 112.06 62.54 -41.78
CA ALA A 299 112.43 63.93 -41.65
C ALA A 299 113.99 64.12 -41.37
N GLY A 300 114.55 63.26 -40.50
CA GLY A 300 115.97 63.19 -40.22
C GLY A 300 116.81 62.81 -41.44
N GLU A 301 116.35 61.75 -42.19
CA GLU A 301 117.02 61.36 -43.44
C GLU A 301 116.99 62.51 -44.49
N GLY A 302 115.80 63.15 -44.60
CA GLY A 302 115.73 64.39 -45.48
C GLY A 302 116.61 65.46 -45.07
N ALA A 303 116.80 65.80 -43.77
CA ALA A 303 117.74 66.80 -43.27
C ALA A 303 119.17 66.35 -43.54
N VAL A 304 119.46 65.04 -43.35
CA VAL A 304 120.88 64.60 -43.71
C VAL A 304 121.12 64.68 -45.20
N GLN A 305 120.14 64.41 -46.06
CA GLN A 305 120.23 64.49 -47.50
C GLN A 305 120.53 66.03 -47.91
N VAL A 306 119.77 66.93 -47.36
CA VAL A 306 119.90 68.34 -47.55
C VAL A 306 121.38 68.86 -47.11
N LEU A 307 121.87 68.39 -45.98
CA LEU A 307 123.22 68.67 -45.49
C LEU A 307 124.20 68.00 -46.37
N LYS A 308 124.05 66.82 -46.90
CA LYS A 308 124.95 66.22 -47.88
C LYS A 308 124.99 67.01 -49.18
N GLU A 309 123.85 67.47 -49.68
CA GLU A 309 123.83 68.36 -50.88
C GLU A 309 124.45 69.69 -50.61
N ARG A 310 124.28 70.26 -49.41
CA ARG A 310 125.01 71.49 -49.03
C ARG A 310 126.58 71.38 -49.00
N ILE A 311 126.98 70.26 -48.36
CA ILE A 311 128.41 69.90 -48.31
C ILE A 311 129.03 69.73 -49.74
N ALA A 312 128.13 68.98 -50.59
CA ALA A 312 128.61 68.79 -51.98
C ALA A 312 128.69 70.08 -52.82
N SER A 313 127.82 71.05 -52.48
CA SER A 313 127.90 72.37 -53.15
C SER A 313 129.10 73.26 -52.64
N GLU A 314 129.40 73.26 -51.35
CA GLU A 314 130.46 73.95 -50.73
C GLU A 314 131.82 73.37 -51.08
N ASN A 315 131.92 72.11 -51.52
CA ASN A 315 133.13 71.47 -52.00
C ASN A 315 133.39 71.70 -53.53
N ARG A 316 132.46 72.47 -54.25
CA ARG A 316 132.64 72.82 -55.71
C ARG A 316 133.07 74.25 -56.00
N ASP A 317 133.13 75.08 -54.96
CA ASP A 317 133.69 76.39 -55.01
C ASP A 317 135.16 76.34 -54.50
#